data_f0c69ca8ab8970b1aadeef11cff8a9aa
#
_entry.id   f0c69ca8ab8970b1aadeef11cff8a9aa
#
_cell.length_a   1.000
_cell.length_b   1.000
_cell.length_c   1.000
_cell.angle_alpha   90.00
_cell.angle_beta   90.00
_cell.angle_gamma   90.00
#
_symmetry.space_group_name_H-M   'P 1'
#
loop_
_entity.id
_entity.type
_entity.pdbx_description
1 polymer ?
#
loop_
_entity_poly.entity_id
_entity_poly.type
_entity_poly.pdbx_seq_one_letter_code
_entity_poly.pdbx_strand_id
1 'polypeptide(L)'
;MALDKKTYHDLIGRLVVTKEGKRLGMVQDITFETRTGELIQLVVKDPTPYARSLNLEISSSKNLLIPYNTIIAIGDFVVVSEEDFI
;
A
#
# COMPACT_ATOMS: atom_id res chain seq x y z
N MET A 1 -6.11 11.24 -4.60
CA MET A 1 -6.76 10.40 -5.64
C MET A 1 -8.03 9.81 -5.06
N ALA A 2 -9.14 10.03 -5.71
CA ALA A 2 -10.39 9.41 -5.31
C ALA A 2 -10.54 8.07 -6.03
N LEU A 3 -10.96 7.04 -5.31
CA LEU A 3 -11.14 5.71 -5.87
C LEU A 3 -12.62 5.38 -5.99
N ASP A 4 -13.01 4.85 -7.13
CA ASP A 4 -14.34 4.29 -7.30
C ASP A 4 -14.33 2.81 -6.86
N LYS A 5 -15.49 2.20 -6.88
CA LYS A 5 -15.66 0.83 -6.42
C LYS A 5 -14.84 -0.17 -7.26
N LYS A 6 -14.75 0.07 -8.55
CA LYS A 6 -14.02 -0.80 -9.46
C LYS A 6 -12.52 -0.76 -9.17
N THR A 7 -11.98 0.44 -8.98
CA THR A 7 -10.56 0.62 -8.67
C THR A 7 -10.21 -0.03 -7.33
N TYR A 8 -11.11 0.09 -6.35
CA TYR A 8 -10.91 -0.57 -5.06
C TYR A 8 -10.76 -2.08 -5.23
N HIS A 9 -11.69 -2.71 -5.95
CA HIS A 9 -11.63 -4.15 -6.18
C HIS A 9 -10.40 -4.57 -6.97
N ASP A 10 -10.00 -3.75 -7.93
CA ASP A 10 -8.82 -4.06 -8.74
C ASP A 10 -7.53 -4.00 -7.93
N LEU A 11 -7.47 -3.16 -6.90
CA LEU A 11 -6.27 -3.03 -6.08
C LEU A 11 -6.11 -4.15 -5.05
N ILE A 12 -7.22 -4.69 -4.55
CA ILE A 12 -7.15 -5.75 -3.55
C ILE A 12 -6.45 -6.97 -4.14
N GLY A 13 -5.45 -7.48 -3.43
CA GLY A 13 -4.68 -8.64 -3.87
C GLY A 13 -3.49 -8.32 -4.76
N ARG A 14 -3.32 -7.05 -5.15
CA ARG A 14 -2.17 -6.66 -5.96
C ARG A 14 -0.89 -6.69 -5.14
N LEU A 15 0.19 -7.05 -5.81
CA LEU A 15 1.51 -7.03 -5.19
C LEU A 15 2.00 -5.60 -5.02
N VAL A 16 2.56 -5.29 -3.86
CA VAL A 16 3.16 -3.99 -3.57
C VAL A 16 4.67 -4.12 -3.68
N VAL A 17 5.29 -3.29 -4.51
CA VAL A 17 6.73 -3.30 -4.74
C VAL A 17 7.30 -1.90 -4.63
N THR A 18 8.59 -1.80 -4.34
CA THR A 18 9.29 -0.52 -4.35
C THR A 18 9.66 -0.16 -5.79
N LYS A 19 10.06 1.08 -6.02
CA LYS A 19 10.49 1.51 -7.35
C LYS A 19 11.75 0.76 -7.82
N GLU A 20 12.47 0.11 -6.92
CA GLU A 20 13.61 -0.72 -7.26
C GLU A 20 13.24 -2.19 -7.44
N GLY A 21 11.97 -2.52 -7.36
CA GLY A 21 11.48 -3.85 -7.62
C GLY A 21 11.44 -4.78 -6.42
N LYS A 22 11.70 -4.28 -5.22
CA LYS A 22 11.63 -5.12 -4.01
C LYS A 22 10.20 -5.29 -3.57
N ARG A 23 9.84 -6.53 -3.24
CA ARG A 23 8.47 -6.85 -2.82
C ARG A 23 8.25 -6.45 -1.37
N LEU A 24 7.08 -5.88 -1.10
CA LEU A 24 6.68 -5.51 0.27
C LEU A 24 5.58 -6.42 0.81
N GLY A 25 4.66 -6.84 -0.02
CA GLY A 25 3.54 -7.68 0.36
C GLY A 25 2.40 -7.51 -0.62
N MET A 26 1.17 -7.80 -0.18
CA MET A 26 0.00 -7.69 -1.03
C MET A 26 -1.06 -6.80 -0.39
N VAL A 27 -1.80 -6.08 -1.21
CA VAL A 27 -2.86 -5.20 -0.72
C VAL A 27 -3.98 -6.05 -0.14
N GLN A 28 -4.25 -5.90 1.16
CA GLN A 28 -5.36 -6.54 1.82
C GLN A 28 -6.57 -5.64 1.86
N ASP A 29 -6.34 -4.35 2.09
CA ASP A 29 -7.42 -3.40 2.24
C ASP A 29 -6.91 -1.99 1.95
N ILE A 30 -7.84 -1.05 1.89
CA ILE A 30 -7.54 0.35 1.60
C ILE A 30 -8.37 1.20 2.56
N THR A 31 -7.72 2.19 3.15
CA THR A 31 -8.41 3.13 4.03
C THR A 31 -8.73 4.39 3.24
N PHE A 32 -9.98 4.81 3.29
CA PHE A 32 -10.49 5.99 2.56
C PHE A 32 -10.93 7.08 3.53
N GLU A 33 -10.87 8.32 3.04
CA GLU A 33 -11.62 9.40 3.65
C GLU A 33 -13.08 9.27 3.22
N THR A 34 -14.00 9.12 4.18
CA THR A 34 -15.40 8.83 3.87
C THR A 34 -16.13 9.95 3.16
N ARG A 35 -15.67 11.18 3.32
CA ARG A 35 -16.35 12.36 2.74
C ARG A 35 -15.95 12.59 1.29
N THR A 36 -14.69 12.34 0.95
CA THR A 36 -14.15 12.63 -0.38
C THR A 36 -13.88 11.39 -1.21
N GLY A 37 -13.81 10.21 -0.57
CA GLY A 37 -13.43 8.97 -1.24
C GLY A 37 -11.93 8.89 -1.54
N GLU A 38 -11.14 9.82 -1.01
CA GLU A 38 -9.70 9.81 -1.25
C GLU A 38 -9.01 8.71 -0.48
N LEU A 39 -8.04 8.08 -1.12
CA LEU A 39 -7.21 7.05 -0.51
C LEU A 39 -6.29 7.66 0.55
N ILE A 40 -6.32 7.10 1.75
CA ILE A 40 -5.46 7.55 2.85
C ILE A 40 -4.23 6.66 2.96
N GLN A 41 -4.42 5.35 2.97
CA GLN A 41 -3.32 4.40 3.10
C GLN A 41 -3.73 3.03 2.60
N LEU A 42 -2.72 2.22 2.28
CA LEU A 42 -2.89 0.81 1.96
C LEU A 42 -2.60 -0.03 3.19
N VAL A 43 -3.39 -1.09 3.35
CA VAL A 43 -3.13 -2.12 4.36
C VAL A 43 -2.52 -3.31 3.61
N VAL A 44 -1.27 -3.65 3.94
CA VAL A 44 -0.51 -4.67 3.22
C VAL A 44 -0.35 -5.90 4.09
N LYS A 45 -0.81 -7.04 3.59
CA LYS A 45 -0.67 -8.34 4.27
C LYS A 45 0.56 -9.09 3.79
N ASP A 46 0.94 -10.11 4.56
CA ASP A 46 2.06 -10.99 4.24
C ASP A 46 3.33 -10.22 3.94
N PRO A 47 3.73 -9.29 4.84
CA PRO A 47 4.91 -8.48 4.59
C PRO A 47 6.16 -9.32 4.49
N THR A 48 7.01 -8.98 3.52
CA THR A 48 8.30 -9.65 3.34
C THR A 48 9.26 -9.25 4.47
N PRO A 49 10.33 -10.03 4.71
CA PRO A 49 11.34 -9.62 5.68
C PRO A 49 11.93 -8.24 5.37
N TYR A 50 12.10 -7.92 4.10
CA TYR A 50 12.57 -6.59 3.70
C TYR A 50 11.58 -5.51 4.15
N ALA A 51 10.28 -5.72 3.92
CA ALA A 51 9.26 -4.76 4.31
C ALA A 51 9.25 -4.52 5.82
N ARG A 52 9.46 -5.58 6.60
CA ARG A 52 9.49 -5.47 8.06
C ARG A 52 10.69 -4.70 8.57
N SER A 53 11.75 -4.60 7.76
CA SER A 53 12.93 -3.84 8.14
C SER A 53 12.76 -2.35 7.90
N LEU A 54 11.72 -1.95 7.17
CA LEU A 54 11.45 -0.55 6.88
C LEU A 54 10.75 0.12 8.06
N ASN A 55 10.88 1.43 8.12
CA ASN A 55 10.28 2.23 9.19
C ASN A 55 8.81 2.55 8.87
N LEU A 56 7.99 1.51 8.80
CA LEU A 56 6.56 1.60 8.49
C LEU A 56 5.72 1.29 9.72
N GLU A 57 4.56 1.92 9.78
CA GLU A 57 3.60 1.65 10.83
C GLU A 57 3.01 0.26 10.64
N ILE A 58 2.81 -0.47 11.74
CA ILE A 58 2.25 -1.82 11.73
C ILE A 58 0.95 -1.80 12.51
N SER A 59 -0.10 -2.36 11.92
CA SER A 59 -1.40 -2.44 12.58
C SER A 59 -1.40 -3.50 13.68
N SER A 60 -2.46 -3.52 14.48
CA SER A 60 -2.64 -4.55 15.52
C SER A 60 -2.72 -5.95 14.93
N SER A 61 -3.10 -6.09 13.68
CA SER A 61 -3.14 -7.36 12.96
C SER A 61 -1.81 -7.71 12.30
N LYS A 62 -0.76 -6.92 12.58
CA LYS A 62 0.59 -7.09 12.03
C LYS A 62 0.68 -6.89 10.52
N ASN A 63 -0.27 -6.14 9.96
CA ASN A 63 -0.20 -5.72 8.57
C ASN A 63 0.54 -4.37 8.49
N LEU A 64 1.23 -4.15 7.38
CA LEU A 64 1.90 -2.87 7.17
C LEU A 64 0.90 -1.82 6.70
N LEU A 65 1.10 -0.60 7.15
CA LEU A 65 0.30 0.55 6.73
C LEU A 65 1.19 1.45 5.87
N ILE A 66 0.82 1.61 4.60
CA ILE A 66 1.60 2.38 3.65
C ILE A 66 0.83 3.65 3.29
N PRO A 67 1.38 4.84 3.61
CA PRO A 67 0.68 6.09 3.30
C PRO A 67 0.48 6.30 1.81
N TYR A 68 -0.63 6.88 1.44
CA TYR A 68 -0.98 7.17 0.05
C TYR A 68 0.09 8.01 -0.65
N ASN A 69 0.65 8.99 0.04
CA ASN A 69 1.59 9.92 -0.59
C ASN A 69 2.91 9.27 -1.01
N THR A 70 3.13 8.01 -0.66
CA THR A 70 4.31 7.27 -1.09
C THR A 70 4.06 6.46 -2.35
N ILE A 71 2.81 6.38 -2.82
CA ILE A 71 2.47 5.61 -4.01
C ILE A 71 2.88 6.39 -5.26
N ILE A 72 3.70 5.76 -6.09
CA ILE A 72 4.21 6.36 -7.33
C ILE A 72 3.30 6.00 -8.50
N ALA A 73 2.88 4.75 -8.57
CA ALA A 73 2.09 4.26 -9.70
C ALA A 73 1.24 3.08 -9.27
N ILE A 74 0.09 2.93 -9.93
CA ILE A 74 -0.82 1.81 -9.73
C ILE A 74 -1.10 1.20 -11.10
N GLY A 75 -0.81 -0.08 -11.21
CA GLY A 75 -1.05 -0.83 -12.43
C GLY A 75 -1.18 -2.30 -12.06
N ASP A 76 -0.48 -3.18 -12.75
CA ASP A 76 -0.44 -4.59 -12.37
C ASP A 76 0.18 -4.77 -10.99
N PHE A 77 1.04 -3.85 -10.59
CA PHE A 77 1.62 -3.77 -9.26
C PHE A 77 1.35 -2.39 -8.69
N VAL A 78 1.37 -2.29 -7.36
CA VAL A 78 1.37 -0.99 -6.71
C VAL A 78 2.81 -0.64 -6.42
N VAL A 79 3.30 0.46 -6.99
CA VAL A 79 4.70 0.88 -6.85
C VAL A 79 4.77 2.02 -5.85
N VAL A 80 5.64 1.88 -4.85
CA VAL A 80 5.81 2.90 -3.81
C VAL A 80 7.26 3.34 -3.73
N SER A 81 7.48 4.55 -3.19
CA SER A 81 8.82 5.10 -3.00
C SER A 81 9.32 4.71 -1.61
N GLU A 82 10.31 3.81 -1.55
CA GLU A 82 10.87 3.39 -0.27
C GLU A 82 11.66 4.49 0.43
N GLU A 83 12.08 5.50 -0.32
CA GLU A 83 12.81 6.63 0.27
C GLU A 83 12.01 7.36 1.33
N ASP A 84 10.68 7.31 1.23
CA ASP A 84 9.79 7.96 2.19
C ASP A 84 9.65 7.17 3.49
N PHE A 85 10.18 5.95 3.55
CA PHE A 85 10.10 5.08 4.72
C PHE A 85 11.41 4.95 5.50
N ILE A 86 12.46 5.43 4.93
CA ILE A 86 13.82 5.25 5.50
C ILE A 86 14.18 6.39 6.41
#